data_cc77e21ad870cca8bfe60e30fe63306c
#
_entry.id   cc77e21ad870cca8bfe60e30fe63306c
#
_cell.length_a   1.000
_cell.length_b   1.000
_cell.length_c   1.000
_cell.angle_alpha   90.00
_cell.angle_beta   90.00
_cell.angle_gamma   90.00
#
_symmetry.space_group_name_H-M   'P 1'
#
loop_
_entity.id
_entity.type
_entity.pdbx_description
1 polymer ?
#
loop_
_entity_poly.entity_id
_entity_poly.type
_entity_poly.pdbx_seq_one_letter_code
_entity_poly.pdbx_strand_id
1 'polypeptide(L)'
;MNRFLVILKRPLLALLLFLLFQAMVGLVVMFVQMFTGGGNLLDNVSNRVFDARLMGIATFACNVLMTLSCLFLFRRNLYAKSNHVPSSTPWKRSLIAIGGCILGAIALDLLSELLALPNILEEQMIEMCRNPWGMLAIAIGAPLGEEIMFRWGIMGHMLRRNSSVPTAILVSAVLFGLMHMNPAQVFFATAMGIMLGILYWRSGNIIWPIILHVLNNSVACLQVWLLGDKIKEYSMVKAIGGTSTAWSAIAILLLLAVAVLWWYAIDSRKESIPQSATYTENGSQGAL
;
A
#
# COMPACT_ATOMS: atom_id res chain seq x y z
N MET A 1 1.75 3.69 -31.76
CA MET A 1 1.27 3.14 -30.47
C MET A 1 1.55 4.18 -29.39
N ASN A 2 0.55 4.59 -28.60
CA ASN A 2 0.67 5.65 -27.61
C ASN A 2 1.76 5.29 -26.58
N ARG A 3 2.72 6.20 -26.33
CA ARG A 3 3.85 6.01 -25.39
C ARG A 3 3.37 5.55 -23.99
N PHE A 4 2.24 6.06 -23.55
CA PHE A 4 1.63 5.69 -22.26
C PHE A 4 1.24 4.20 -22.20
N LEU A 5 0.65 3.66 -23.27
CA LEU A 5 0.29 2.25 -23.34
C LEU A 5 1.52 1.32 -23.30
N VAL A 6 2.64 1.75 -23.87
CA VAL A 6 3.91 0.98 -23.80
C VAL A 6 4.44 0.92 -22.36
N ILE A 7 4.31 2.02 -21.62
CA ILE A 7 4.73 2.09 -20.22
C ILE A 7 3.87 1.17 -19.34
N LEU A 8 2.57 1.07 -19.64
CA LEU A 8 1.63 0.28 -18.84
C LEU A 8 1.70 -1.23 -19.07
N LYS A 9 2.35 -1.73 -20.11
CA LYS A 9 2.42 -3.19 -20.40
C LYS A 9 2.91 -4.01 -19.22
N ARG A 10 4.02 -3.62 -18.57
CA ARG A 10 4.56 -4.34 -17.41
C ARG A 10 3.70 -4.19 -16.15
N PRO A 11 3.22 -2.99 -15.78
CA PRO A 11 2.20 -2.82 -14.76
C PRO A 11 0.99 -3.75 -14.93
N LEU A 12 0.39 -3.77 -16.11
CA LEU A 12 -0.77 -4.63 -16.40
C LEU A 12 -0.44 -6.12 -16.32
N LEU A 13 0.74 -6.54 -16.77
CA LEU A 13 1.19 -7.92 -16.63
C LEU A 13 1.39 -8.29 -15.14
N ALA A 14 1.95 -7.39 -14.33
CA ALA A 14 2.11 -7.62 -12.90
C ALA A 14 0.75 -7.78 -12.20
N LEU A 15 -0.24 -6.94 -12.55
CA LEU A 15 -1.61 -7.05 -12.06
C LEU A 15 -2.26 -8.37 -12.47
N LEU A 16 -2.11 -8.77 -13.72
CA LEU A 16 -2.63 -10.05 -14.20
C LEU A 16 -2.03 -11.23 -13.44
N LEU A 17 -0.71 -11.23 -13.22
CA LEU A 17 -0.04 -12.26 -12.44
C LEU A 17 -0.54 -12.26 -10.99
N PHE A 18 -0.75 -11.10 -10.37
CA PHE A 18 -1.33 -11.02 -9.04
C PHE A 18 -2.71 -11.65 -8.98
N LEU A 19 -3.62 -11.30 -9.90
CA LEU A 19 -4.96 -11.87 -9.97
C LEU A 19 -4.93 -13.39 -10.18
N LEU A 20 -4.04 -13.87 -11.03
CA LEU A 20 -3.85 -15.31 -11.26
C LEU A 20 -3.36 -16.01 -9.98
N PHE A 21 -2.41 -15.42 -9.24
CA PHE A 21 -1.95 -15.99 -7.97
C PHE A 21 -3.06 -15.99 -6.91
N GLN A 22 -3.85 -14.93 -6.81
CA GLN A 22 -5.00 -14.89 -5.88
C GLN A 22 -6.07 -15.95 -6.23
N ALA A 23 -6.41 -16.09 -7.50
CA ALA A 23 -7.32 -17.13 -7.96
C ALA A 23 -6.76 -18.54 -7.64
N MET A 24 -5.45 -18.74 -7.84
CA MET A 24 -4.78 -20.00 -7.54
C MET A 24 -4.80 -20.32 -6.04
N VAL A 25 -4.64 -19.31 -5.15
CA VAL A 25 -4.81 -19.52 -3.70
C VAL A 25 -6.20 -20.07 -3.38
N GLY A 26 -7.24 -19.41 -3.90
CA GLY A 26 -8.62 -19.87 -3.69
C GLY A 26 -8.84 -21.31 -4.17
N LEU A 27 -8.33 -21.64 -5.36
CA LEU A 27 -8.44 -23.01 -5.91
C LEU A 27 -7.67 -24.05 -5.08
N VAL A 28 -6.45 -23.72 -4.63
CA VAL A 28 -5.64 -24.61 -3.78
C VAL A 28 -6.34 -24.85 -2.44
N VAL A 29 -6.83 -23.79 -1.79
CA VAL A 29 -7.54 -23.90 -0.51
C VAL A 29 -8.80 -24.76 -0.70
N MET A 30 -9.59 -24.50 -1.73
CA MET A 30 -10.80 -25.28 -2.04
C MET A 30 -10.47 -26.74 -2.32
N PHE A 31 -9.42 -27.01 -3.11
CA PHE A 31 -8.99 -28.37 -3.43
C PHE A 31 -8.53 -29.14 -2.18
N VAL A 32 -7.70 -28.52 -1.33
CA VAL A 32 -7.23 -29.18 -0.10
C VAL A 32 -8.41 -29.45 0.84
N GLN A 33 -9.33 -28.50 1.02
CA GLN A 33 -10.52 -28.70 1.86
C GLN A 33 -11.42 -29.82 1.36
N MET A 34 -11.49 -30.05 0.04
CA MET A 34 -12.23 -31.16 -0.54
C MET A 34 -11.74 -32.53 -0.04
N PHE A 35 -10.42 -32.67 0.21
CA PHE A 35 -9.83 -33.94 0.65
C PHE A 35 -9.62 -34.03 2.17
N THR A 36 -9.56 -32.90 2.87
CA THR A 36 -9.28 -32.86 4.32
C THR A 36 -10.49 -32.47 5.15
N GLY A 37 -11.48 -31.83 4.57
CA GLY A 37 -12.67 -31.34 5.24
C GLY A 37 -13.80 -32.37 5.16
N GLY A 38 -14.34 -32.78 6.32
CA GLY A 38 -15.44 -33.75 6.43
C GLY A 38 -16.82 -33.20 5.98
N GLY A 39 -16.92 -32.13 5.20
CA GLY A 39 -18.16 -31.50 4.75
C GLY A 39 -18.34 -31.52 3.23
N ASN A 40 -19.58 -31.27 2.79
CA ASN A 40 -19.89 -31.14 1.36
C ASN A 40 -19.22 -29.89 0.81
N LEU A 41 -18.44 -29.99 -0.27
CA LEU A 41 -17.71 -28.88 -0.88
C LEU A 41 -18.64 -27.71 -1.23
N LEU A 42 -19.83 -28.00 -1.76
CA LEU A 42 -20.84 -27.02 -2.12
C LEU A 42 -21.36 -26.24 -0.90
N ASP A 43 -21.51 -26.91 0.25
CA ASP A 43 -21.95 -26.30 1.50
C ASP A 43 -20.84 -25.38 2.06
N ASN A 44 -19.59 -25.80 1.99
CA ASN A 44 -18.45 -24.99 2.43
C ASN A 44 -18.27 -23.74 1.55
N VAL A 45 -18.41 -23.87 0.23
CA VAL A 45 -18.35 -22.74 -0.71
C VAL A 45 -19.53 -21.79 -0.53
N SER A 46 -20.77 -22.34 -0.39
CA SER A 46 -21.97 -21.53 -0.21
C SER A 46 -21.97 -20.76 1.12
N ASN A 47 -21.43 -21.36 2.18
CA ASN A 47 -21.33 -20.76 3.51
C ASN A 47 -20.03 -19.97 3.73
N ARG A 48 -19.16 -19.87 2.72
CA ARG A 48 -17.85 -19.20 2.78
C ARG A 48 -16.97 -19.69 3.95
N VAL A 49 -17.10 -20.94 4.34
CA VAL A 49 -16.29 -21.55 5.41
C VAL A 49 -14.94 -21.96 4.84
N PHE A 50 -13.92 -21.17 5.12
CA PHE A 50 -12.54 -21.47 4.75
C PHE A 50 -11.70 -21.71 6.00
N ASP A 51 -10.81 -22.71 5.94
CA ASP A 51 -9.81 -22.92 6.98
C ASP A 51 -8.84 -21.73 7.00
N ALA A 52 -8.91 -20.90 8.05
CA ALA A 52 -8.11 -19.69 8.20
C ALA A 52 -6.60 -19.97 8.23
N ARG A 53 -6.17 -21.13 8.75
CA ARG A 53 -4.77 -21.54 8.77
C ARG A 53 -4.28 -21.83 7.36
N LEU A 54 -5.03 -22.68 6.62
CA LEU A 54 -4.69 -23.03 5.24
C LEU A 54 -4.68 -21.78 4.34
N MET A 55 -5.71 -20.94 4.49
CA MET A 55 -5.81 -19.67 3.77
C MET A 55 -4.61 -18.76 4.09
N GLY A 56 -4.22 -18.64 5.35
CA GLY A 56 -3.06 -17.84 5.78
C GLY A 56 -1.76 -18.34 5.16
N ILE A 57 -1.49 -19.64 5.22
CA ILE A 57 -0.29 -20.25 4.62
C ILE A 57 -0.28 -20.04 3.09
N ALA A 58 -1.40 -20.31 2.41
CA ALA A 58 -1.52 -20.17 0.97
C ALA A 58 -1.36 -18.71 0.53
N THR A 59 -1.97 -17.76 1.25
CA THR A 59 -1.83 -16.33 0.99
C THR A 59 -0.39 -15.86 1.20
N PHE A 60 0.27 -16.31 2.26
CA PHE A 60 1.69 -15.97 2.50
C PHE A 60 2.58 -16.49 1.37
N ALA A 61 2.43 -17.76 0.98
CA ALA A 61 3.17 -18.34 -0.13
C ALA A 61 2.93 -17.60 -1.45
N CYS A 62 1.67 -17.22 -1.71
CA CYS A 62 1.31 -16.40 -2.88
C CYS A 62 2.02 -15.04 -2.88
N ASN A 63 2.06 -14.35 -1.74
CA ASN A 63 2.76 -13.06 -1.62
C ASN A 63 4.26 -13.21 -1.89
N VAL A 64 4.88 -14.31 -1.46
CA VAL A 64 6.29 -14.62 -1.78
C VAL A 64 6.47 -14.84 -3.29
N LEU A 65 5.63 -15.66 -3.93
CA LEU A 65 5.69 -15.93 -5.37
C LEU A 65 5.46 -14.66 -6.19
N MET A 66 4.49 -13.83 -5.80
CA MET A 66 4.23 -12.54 -6.42
C MET A 66 5.43 -11.60 -6.29
N THR A 67 6.03 -11.53 -5.11
CA THR A 67 7.24 -10.72 -4.87
C THR A 67 8.37 -11.14 -5.79
N LEU A 68 8.68 -12.43 -5.88
CA LEU A 68 9.70 -12.98 -6.77
C LEU A 68 9.39 -12.69 -8.24
N SER A 69 8.14 -12.84 -8.66
CA SER A 69 7.67 -12.53 -10.01
C SER A 69 7.84 -11.04 -10.35
N CYS A 70 7.51 -10.14 -9.41
CA CYS A 70 7.71 -8.70 -9.56
C CYS A 70 9.21 -8.35 -9.64
N LEU A 71 10.05 -8.92 -8.80
CA LEU A 71 11.50 -8.72 -8.85
C LEU A 71 12.07 -9.14 -10.21
N PHE A 72 11.62 -10.26 -10.77
CA PHE A 72 12.01 -10.71 -12.09
C PHE A 72 11.48 -9.78 -13.21
N LEU A 73 10.18 -9.44 -13.20
CA LEU A 73 9.53 -8.62 -14.21
C LEU A 73 10.13 -7.21 -14.27
N PHE A 74 10.41 -6.64 -13.11
CA PHE A 74 10.96 -5.29 -12.98
C PHE A 74 12.48 -5.26 -12.71
N ARG A 75 13.21 -6.37 -12.94
CA ARG A 75 14.67 -6.47 -12.67
C ARG A 75 15.50 -5.33 -13.26
N ARG A 76 15.07 -4.75 -14.39
CA ARG A 76 15.73 -3.58 -14.97
C ARG A 76 15.63 -2.31 -14.11
N ASN A 77 14.69 -2.28 -13.16
CA ASN A 77 14.58 -1.20 -12.20
C ASN A 77 15.76 -1.16 -11.21
N LEU A 78 16.44 -2.29 -10.98
CA LEU A 78 17.61 -2.37 -10.12
C LEU A 78 18.80 -1.54 -10.64
N TYR A 79 18.89 -1.41 -11.96
CA TYR A 79 20.03 -0.79 -12.64
C TYR A 79 19.74 0.59 -13.23
N ALA A 80 18.47 0.98 -13.30
CA ALA A 80 18.06 2.24 -13.93
C ALA A 80 17.95 3.36 -12.88
N LYS A 81 18.82 4.37 -12.98
CA LYS A 81 18.64 5.61 -12.23
C LYS A 81 17.40 6.35 -12.74
N SER A 82 16.64 6.93 -11.82
CA SER A 82 15.50 7.80 -12.15
C SER A 82 15.86 9.24 -11.78
N ASN A 83 15.72 10.16 -12.73
CA ASN A 83 15.91 11.59 -12.49
C ASN A 83 14.79 12.20 -11.61
N HIS A 84 13.73 11.41 -11.32
CA HIS A 84 12.57 11.86 -10.55
C HIS A 84 12.56 11.36 -9.10
N VAL A 85 13.53 10.51 -8.72
CA VAL A 85 13.65 10.05 -7.33
C VAL A 85 14.80 10.83 -6.68
N PRO A 86 14.52 11.66 -5.67
CA PRO A 86 15.56 12.40 -4.95
C PRO A 86 16.56 11.46 -4.30
N SER A 87 17.80 11.87 -4.23
CA SER A 87 18.81 11.19 -3.42
C SER A 87 18.50 11.44 -1.94
N SER A 88 18.22 10.38 -1.21
CA SER A 88 18.14 10.28 0.26
C SER A 88 17.60 11.48 1.04
N THR A 89 16.31 11.46 1.33
CA THR A 89 15.73 12.32 2.38
C THR A 89 16.23 11.83 3.75
N PRO A 90 16.62 12.75 4.67
CA PRO A 90 17.02 12.36 6.02
C PRO A 90 15.97 11.51 6.72
N TRP A 91 16.36 10.43 7.37
CA TRP A 91 15.46 9.47 8.00
C TRP A 91 14.48 10.12 9.00
N LYS A 92 14.92 11.15 9.74
CA LYS A 92 14.06 11.90 10.68
C LYS A 92 12.85 12.52 9.99
N ARG A 93 13.01 13.05 8.78
CA ARG A 93 11.90 13.60 7.99
C ARG A 93 10.92 12.53 7.55
N SER A 94 11.42 11.34 7.17
CA SER A 94 10.57 10.22 6.82
C SER A 94 9.76 9.71 8.01
N LEU A 95 10.31 9.73 9.24
CA LEU A 95 9.57 9.43 10.46
C LEU A 95 8.44 10.44 10.74
N ILE A 96 8.70 11.73 10.55
CA ILE A 96 7.67 12.78 10.69
C ILE A 96 6.56 12.56 9.64
N ALA A 97 6.94 12.23 8.41
CA ALA A 97 5.97 11.92 7.34
C ALA A 97 5.11 10.68 7.67
N ILE A 98 5.71 9.63 8.26
CA ILE A 98 4.96 8.47 8.77
C ILE A 98 3.93 8.92 9.82
N GLY A 99 4.31 9.80 10.76
CA GLY A 99 3.37 10.38 11.72
C GLY A 99 2.18 11.07 11.03
N GLY A 100 2.44 11.89 10.01
CA GLY A 100 1.38 12.50 9.19
C GLY A 100 0.50 11.46 8.47
N CYS A 101 1.08 10.40 7.94
CA CYS A 101 0.34 9.31 7.31
C CYS A 101 -0.55 8.56 8.32
N ILE A 102 -0.08 8.34 9.56
CA ILE A 102 -0.87 7.71 10.63
C ILE A 102 -2.10 8.58 10.96
N LEU A 103 -1.92 9.90 11.09
CA LEU A 103 -3.05 10.82 11.30
C LEU A 103 -4.06 10.73 10.15
N GLY A 104 -3.57 10.68 8.90
CA GLY A 104 -4.39 10.48 7.72
C GLY A 104 -5.12 9.15 7.72
N ALA A 105 -4.47 8.06 8.12
CA ALA A 105 -5.08 6.73 8.21
C ALA A 105 -6.22 6.70 9.24
N ILE A 106 -6.02 7.28 10.44
CA ILE A 106 -7.07 7.40 11.46
C ILE A 106 -8.27 8.20 10.92
N ALA A 107 -8.02 9.30 10.21
CA ALA A 107 -9.09 10.08 9.59
C ALA A 107 -9.85 9.29 8.51
N LEU A 108 -9.13 8.49 7.72
CA LEU A 108 -9.73 7.63 6.69
C LEU A 108 -10.54 6.48 7.30
N ASP A 109 -10.12 5.90 8.42
CA ASP A 109 -10.89 4.89 9.15
C ASP A 109 -12.22 5.46 9.65
N LEU A 110 -12.18 6.62 10.33
CA LEU A 110 -13.39 7.32 10.76
C LEU A 110 -14.31 7.66 9.59
N LEU A 111 -13.74 8.13 8.47
CA LEU A 111 -14.51 8.46 7.28
C LEU A 111 -15.12 7.22 6.63
N SER A 112 -14.38 6.10 6.56
CA SER A 112 -14.87 4.83 6.03
C SER A 112 -16.06 4.31 6.84
N GLU A 113 -16.01 4.43 8.17
CA GLU A 113 -17.10 4.06 9.06
C GLU A 113 -18.34 4.95 8.83
N LEU A 114 -18.15 6.27 8.69
CA LEU A 114 -19.27 7.21 8.42
C LEU A 114 -19.90 6.99 7.04
N LEU A 115 -19.11 6.59 6.04
CA LEU A 115 -19.61 6.29 4.70
C LEU A 115 -20.35 4.97 4.63
N ALA A 116 -20.23 4.12 5.64
CA ALA A 116 -20.85 2.79 5.74
C ALA A 116 -20.67 1.95 4.45
N LEU A 117 -19.48 1.99 3.88
CA LEU A 117 -19.17 1.26 2.65
C LEU A 117 -19.26 -0.26 2.90
N PRO A 118 -19.81 -1.04 1.95
CA PRO A 118 -19.91 -2.49 2.09
C PRO A 118 -18.53 -3.13 2.31
N ASN A 119 -18.39 -3.90 3.40
CA ASN A 119 -17.19 -4.67 3.72
C ASN A 119 -17.49 -6.17 3.56
N ILE A 120 -17.41 -6.65 2.33
CA ILE A 120 -17.82 -8.02 1.97
C ILE A 120 -16.83 -9.11 2.42
N LEU A 121 -15.64 -8.72 2.87
CA LEU A 121 -14.57 -9.62 3.32
C LEU A 121 -14.31 -9.53 4.83
N GLU A 122 -15.15 -8.81 5.59
CA GLU A 122 -14.93 -8.52 7.00
C GLU A 122 -14.74 -9.79 7.84
N GLU A 123 -15.66 -10.74 7.74
CA GLU A 123 -15.59 -11.99 8.50
C GLU A 123 -14.34 -12.81 8.19
N GLN A 124 -13.99 -12.90 6.90
CA GLN A 124 -12.80 -13.61 6.47
C GLN A 124 -11.52 -12.94 7.02
N MET A 125 -11.46 -11.61 7.01
CA MET A 125 -10.32 -10.86 7.54
C MET A 125 -10.19 -11.03 9.05
N ILE A 126 -11.30 -11.01 9.80
CA ILE A 126 -11.33 -11.26 11.24
C ILE A 126 -10.79 -12.66 11.54
N GLU A 127 -11.29 -13.70 10.86
CA GLU A 127 -10.84 -15.06 11.07
C GLU A 127 -9.36 -15.26 10.72
N MET A 128 -8.88 -14.65 9.65
CA MET A 128 -7.46 -14.66 9.30
C MET A 128 -6.60 -13.97 10.36
N CYS A 129 -7.02 -12.80 10.88
CA CYS A 129 -6.28 -12.10 11.93
C CYS A 129 -6.24 -12.86 13.27
N ARG A 130 -7.23 -13.71 13.55
CA ARG A 130 -7.25 -14.59 14.74
C ARG A 130 -6.28 -15.78 14.63
N ASN A 131 -5.89 -16.14 13.42
CA ASN A 131 -4.97 -17.24 13.15
C ASN A 131 -3.53 -16.71 12.99
N PRO A 132 -2.50 -17.29 13.64
CA PRO A 132 -1.11 -16.82 13.52
C PRO A 132 -0.58 -16.77 12.08
N TRP A 133 -0.95 -17.74 11.23
CA TRP A 133 -0.54 -17.76 9.83
C TRP A 133 -1.26 -16.70 9.00
N GLY A 134 -2.56 -16.50 9.27
CA GLY A 134 -3.33 -15.44 8.65
C GLY A 134 -2.81 -14.06 9.06
N MET A 135 -2.53 -13.87 10.36
CA MET A 135 -1.94 -12.62 10.87
C MET A 135 -0.57 -12.34 10.23
N LEU A 136 0.29 -13.35 10.11
CA LEU A 136 1.61 -13.21 9.43
C LEU A 136 1.43 -12.82 7.96
N ALA A 137 0.46 -13.44 7.28
CA ALA A 137 0.18 -13.15 5.87
C ALA A 137 -0.34 -11.72 5.69
N ILE A 138 -1.27 -11.24 6.54
CA ILE A 138 -1.88 -9.91 6.44
C ILE A 138 -0.95 -8.81 6.94
N ALA A 139 -0.36 -8.99 8.13
CA ALA A 139 0.40 -7.92 8.76
C ALA A 139 1.78 -7.72 8.13
N ILE A 140 2.39 -8.76 7.56
CA ILE A 140 3.78 -8.72 7.06
C ILE A 140 3.84 -9.13 5.58
N GLY A 141 3.31 -10.30 5.23
CA GLY A 141 3.47 -10.87 3.89
C GLY A 141 2.86 -10.00 2.80
N ALA A 142 1.60 -9.56 2.98
CA ALA A 142 0.92 -8.71 2.03
C ALA A 142 1.61 -7.34 1.88
N PRO A 143 1.89 -6.56 2.95
CA PRO A 143 2.61 -5.30 2.84
C PRO A 143 3.93 -5.40 2.10
N LEU A 144 4.75 -6.41 2.36
CA LEU A 144 6.02 -6.60 1.68
C LEU A 144 5.83 -6.81 0.16
N GLY A 145 4.96 -7.74 -0.21
CA GLY A 145 4.70 -8.05 -1.62
C GLY A 145 4.06 -6.89 -2.36
N GLU A 146 3.10 -6.24 -1.75
CA GLU A 146 2.36 -5.13 -2.33
C GLU A 146 3.24 -3.88 -2.52
N GLU A 147 4.06 -3.52 -1.54
CA GLU A 147 4.98 -2.38 -1.72
C GLU A 147 6.03 -2.66 -2.81
N ILE A 148 6.56 -3.88 -2.87
CA ILE A 148 7.48 -4.26 -3.96
C ILE A 148 6.78 -4.20 -5.31
N MET A 149 5.52 -4.64 -5.40
CA MET A 149 4.75 -4.59 -6.65
C MET A 149 4.38 -3.15 -7.03
N PHE A 150 3.69 -2.42 -6.13
CA PHE A 150 3.08 -1.15 -6.49
C PHE A 150 4.07 0.02 -6.44
N ARG A 151 4.95 0.10 -5.45
CA ARG A 151 5.87 1.25 -5.31
C ARG A 151 7.17 1.02 -6.07
N TRP A 152 7.88 -0.05 -5.78
CA TRP A 152 9.14 -0.30 -6.47
C TRP A 152 8.92 -0.75 -7.92
N GLY A 153 7.99 -1.68 -8.17
CA GLY A 153 7.67 -2.24 -9.49
C GLY A 153 6.94 -1.21 -10.35
N ILE A 154 5.65 -1.01 -10.14
CA ILE A 154 4.76 -0.22 -11.02
C ILE A 154 5.14 1.25 -11.01
N MET A 155 5.06 1.92 -9.87
CA MET A 155 5.35 3.35 -9.74
C MET A 155 6.80 3.65 -10.14
N GLY A 156 7.76 2.87 -9.61
CA GLY A 156 9.18 3.02 -9.95
C GLY A 156 9.46 2.80 -11.44
N HIS A 157 8.77 1.86 -12.10
CA HIS A 157 8.86 1.68 -13.56
C HIS A 157 8.35 2.91 -14.32
N MET A 158 7.19 3.46 -13.92
CA MET A 158 6.61 4.65 -14.54
C MET A 158 7.54 5.87 -14.40
N LEU A 159 8.08 6.11 -13.21
CA LEU A 159 9.02 7.20 -12.96
C LEU A 159 10.28 7.08 -13.81
N ARG A 160 10.86 5.88 -13.95
CA ARG A 160 12.03 5.63 -14.81
C ARG A 160 11.73 5.76 -16.30
N ARG A 161 10.47 5.72 -16.70
CA ARG A 161 10.00 5.96 -18.08
C ARG A 161 9.55 7.40 -18.31
N ASN A 162 9.92 8.33 -17.42
CA ASN A 162 9.58 9.75 -17.47
C ASN A 162 8.07 10.03 -17.44
N SER A 163 7.29 9.23 -16.70
CA SER A 163 5.94 9.63 -16.29
C SER A 163 6.04 10.73 -15.24
N SER A 164 5.08 11.65 -15.22
CA SER A 164 5.02 12.65 -14.16
C SER A 164 4.82 12.00 -12.79
N VAL A 165 5.38 12.60 -11.76
CA VAL A 165 5.27 12.09 -10.38
C VAL A 165 3.82 11.93 -9.93
N PRO A 166 2.93 12.93 -10.11
CA PRO A 166 1.51 12.78 -9.76
C PRO A 166 0.85 11.61 -10.50
N THR A 167 1.11 11.46 -11.81
CA THR A 167 0.56 10.35 -12.60
C THR A 167 1.03 9.00 -12.07
N ALA A 168 2.32 8.85 -11.77
CA ALA A 168 2.87 7.60 -11.26
C ALA A 168 2.28 7.23 -9.89
N ILE A 169 2.13 8.21 -8.98
CA ILE A 169 1.50 8.04 -7.68
C ILE A 169 0.04 7.64 -7.83
N LEU A 170 -0.75 8.40 -8.59
CA LEU A 170 -2.19 8.18 -8.73
C LEU A 170 -2.50 6.83 -9.40
N VAL A 171 -1.81 6.50 -10.49
CA VAL A 171 -2.01 5.20 -11.16
C VAL A 171 -1.66 4.05 -10.22
N SER A 172 -0.52 4.13 -9.52
CA SER A 172 -0.12 3.08 -8.56
C SER A 172 -1.12 2.96 -7.40
N ALA A 173 -1.63 4.08 -6.87
CA ALA A 173 -2.58 4.10 -5.76
C ALA A 173 -3.97 3.56 -6.16
N VAL A 174 -4.49 3.96 -7.32
CA VAL A 174 -5.78 3.47 -7.82
C VAL A 174 -5.71 1.96 -8.10
N LEU A 175 -4.66 1.50 -8.76
CA LEU A 175 -4.46 0.08 -9.02
C LEU A 175 -4.33 -0.70 -7.70
N PHE A 176 -3.62 -0.17 -6.71
CA PHE A 176 -3.49 -0.76 -5.37
C PHE A 176 -4.85 -0.90 -4.69
N GLY A 177 -5.67 0.16 -4.68
CA GLY A 177 -7.00 0.11 -4.11
C GLY A 177 -7.91 -0.91 -4.81
N LEU A 178 -7.97 -0.88 -6.14
CA LEU A 178 -8.83 -1.77 -6.94
C LEU A 178 -8.52 -3.25 -6.74
N MET A 179 -7.25 -3.59 -6.46
CA MET A 179 -6.83 -4.98 -6.22
C MET A 179 -7.42 -5.60 -4.95
N HIS A 180 -7.94 -4.81 -4.03
CA HIS A 180 -8.60 -5.32 -2.83
C HIS A 180 -10.02 -5.88 -3.11
N MET A 181 -10.66 -5.50 -4.22
CA MET A 181 -11.98 -5.99 -4.66
C MET A 181 -13.08 -5.94 -3.57
N ASN A 182 -12.92 -5.09 -2.57
CA ASN A 182 -13.81 -4.89 -1.44
C ASN A 182 -14.07 -3.38 -1.29
N PRO A 183 -15.30 -2.87 -1.48
CA PRO A 183 -15.57 -1.43 -1.57
C PRO A 183 -14.99 -0.59 -0.44
N ALA A 184 -15.11 -1.04 0.81
CA ALA A 184 -14.53 -0.34 1.96
C ALA A 184 -12.99 -0.27 1.86
N GLN A 185 -12.35 -1.37 1.49
CA GLN A 185 -10.90 -1.42 1.33
C GLN A 185 -10.41 -0.67 0.08
N VAL A 186 -11.16 -0.68 -1.03
CA VAL A 186 -10.82 0.10 -2.25
C VAL A 186 -10.67 1.57 -1.91
N PHE A 187 -11.62 2.13 -1.16
CA PHE A 187 -11.59 3.53 -0.74
C PHE A 187 -10.36 3.82 0.14
N PHE A 188 -10.23 3.08 1.25
CA PHE A 188 -9.15 3.26 2.20
C PHE A 188 -7.77 3.03 1.56
N ALA A 189 -7.60 1.90 0.85
CA ALA A 189 -6.33 1.53 0.24
C ALA A 189 -5.91 2.49 -0.89
N THR A 190 -6.85 3.05 -1.66
CA THR A 190 -6.50 4.07 -2.66
C THR A 190 -5.89 5.31 -2.00
N ALA A 191 -6.53 5.82 -0.95
CA ALA A 191 -6.04 7.00 -0.23
C ALA A 191 -4.71 6.71 0.50
N MET A 192 -4.61 5.57 1.19
CA MET A 192 -3.35 5.08 1.77
C MET A 192 -2.28 4.92 0.70
N GLY A 193 -2.65 4.43 -0.47
CA GLY A 193 -1.78 4.26 -1.63
C GLY A 193 -1.12 5.55 -2.11
N ILE A 194 -1.85 6.66 -2.04
CA ILE A 194 -1.29 7.99 -2.34
C ILE A 194 -0.23 8.38 -1.30
N MET A 195 -0.52 8.20 -0.01
CA MET A 195 0.41 8.50 1.09
C MET A 195 1.69 7.66 0.99
N LEU A 196 1.57 6.35 0.78
CA LEU A 196 2.69 5.42 0.56
C LEU A 196 3.50 5.81 -0.69
N GLY A 197 2.83 6.24 -1.76
CA GLY A 197 3.47 6.72 -2.98
C GLY A 197 4.28 7.98 -2.78
N ILE A 198 3.77 8.96 -2.04
CA ILE A 198 4.48 10.20 -1.67
C ILE A 198 5.70 9.84 -0.82
N LEU A 199 5.54 8.95 0.17
CA LEU A 199 6.60 8.52 1.07
C LEU A 199 7.73 7.81 0.29
N TYR A 200 7.38 6.89 -0.63
CA TYR A 200 8.34 6.24 -1.52
C TYR A 200 9.07 7.22 -2.44
N TRP A 201 8.31 8.08 -3.13
CA TRP A 201 8.89 9.06 -4.05
C TRP A 201 9.87 9.99 -3.36
N ARG A 202 9.51 10.48 -2.19
CA ARG A 202 10.31 11.46 -1.46
C ARG A 202 11.53 10.86 -0.77
N SER A 203 11.38 9.67 -0.17
CA SER A 203 12.49 9.00 0.51
C SER A 203 13.47 8.34 -0.46
N GLY A 204 13.02 7.99 -1.66
CA GLY A 204 13.77 7.14 -2.58
C GLY A 204 14.01 5.72 -2.06
N ASN A 205 13.39 5.35 -0.93
CA ASN A 205 13.64 4.10 -0.22
C ASN A 205 12.33 3.37 0.07
N ILE A 206 12.23 2.11 -0.39
CA ILE A 206 11.06 1.26 -0.25
C ILE A 206 10.78 0.86 1.22
N ILE A 207 11.77 0.92 2.09
CA ILE A 207 11.64 0.51 3.49
C ILE A 207 10.60 1.38 4.21
N TRP A 208 10.52 2.67 3.93
CA TRP A 208 9.61 3.58 4.61
C TRP A 208 8.13 3.28 4.35
N PRO A 209 7.67 3.11 3.09
CA PRO A 209 6.29 2.68 2.87
C PRO A 209 6.02 1.26 3.39
N ILE A 210 6.99 0.33 3.35
CA ILE A 210 6.84 -0.99 3.97
C ILE A 210 6.59 -0.86 5.47
N ILE A 211 7.38 -0.07 6.21
CA ILE A 211 7.21 0.15 7.65
C ILE A 211 5.81 0.69 7.95
N LEU A 212 5.37 1.73 7.24
CA LEU A 212 4.05 2.32 7.44
C LEU A 212 2.94 1.31 7.16
N HIS A 213 3.04 0.57 6.08
CA HIS A 213 2.03 -0.40 5.67
C HIS A 213 1.96 -1.60 6.65
N VAL A 214 3.11 -2.16 7.04
CA VAL A 214 3.20 -3.19 8.08
C VAL A 214 2.58 -2.70 9.40
N LEU A 215 2.89 -1.47 9.80
CA LEU A 215 2.33 -0.87 11.02
C LEU A 215 0.80 -0.78 10.93
N ASN A 216 0.27 -0.26 9.83
CA ASN A 216 -1.18 -0.14 9.60
C ASN A 216 -1.88 -1.50 9.70
N ASN A 217 -1.40 -2.51 8.99
CA ASN A 217 -2.01 -3.84 8.99
C ASN A 217 -1.83 -4.57 10.33
N SER A 218 -0.70 -4.35 11.01
CA SER A 218 -0.48 -4.89 12.36
C SER A 218 -1.44 -4.30 13.38
N VAL A 219 -1.74 -2.99 13.30
CA VAL A 219 -2.73 -2.34 14.16
C VAL A 219 -4.11 -2.94 13.93
N ALA A 220 -4.52 -3.14 12.67
CA ALA A 220 -5.80 -3.77 12.34
C ALA A 220 -5.91 -5.21 12.90
N CYS A 221 -4.88 -6.04 12.74
CA CYS A 221 -4.86 -7.38 13.35
C CYS A 221 -4.85 -7.32 14.90
N LEU A 222 -4.13 -6.37 15.48
CA LEU A 222 -4.09 -6.19 16.94
C LEU A 222 -5.46 -5.78 17.50
N GLN A 223 -6.21 -4.95 16.79
CA GLN A 223 -7.59 -4.60 17.18
C GLN A 223 -8.49 -5.85 17.25
N VAL A 224 -8.39 -6.75 16.25
CA VAL A 224 -9.13 -8.02 16.28
C VAL A 224 -8.75 -8.86 17.49
N TRP A 225 -7.48 -8.92 17.85
CA TRP A 225 -7.00 -9.66 19.03
C TRP A 225 -7.47 -9.06 20.35
N LEU A 226 -7.40 -7.74 20.49
CA LEU A 226 -7.77 -7.03 21.74
C LEU A 226 -9.28 -7.01 21.97
N LEU A 227 -10.07 -6.84 20.90
CA LEU A 227 -11.52 -6.73 21.00
C LEU A 227 -12.22 -8.10 20.97
N GLY A 228 -11.57 -9.14 20.43
CA GLY A 228 -12.13 -10.49 20.34
C GLY A 228 -13.49 -10.48 19.61
N ASP A 229 -14.52 -11.03 20.23
CA ASP A 229 -15.87 -11.10 19.63
C ASP A 229 -16.57 -9.73 19.55
N LYS A 230 -16.12 -8.77 20.36
CA LYS A 230 -16.66 -7.39 20.35
C LYS A 230 -16.23 -6.59 19.12
N ILE A 231 -15.29 -7.10 18.31
CA ILE A 231 -14.81 -6.40 17.11
C ILE A 231 -15.94 -6.06 16.14
N LYS A 232 -16.94 -6.95 15.98
CA LYS A 232 -18.10 -6.74 15.09
C LYS A 232 -19.06 -5.63 15.56
N GLU A 233 -19.06 -5.33 16.86
CA GLU A 233 -19.89 -4.30 17.48
C GLU A 233 -19.12 -3.01 17.73
N TYR A 234 -17.81 -3.05 17.57
CA TYR A 234 -16.94 -1.91 17.82
C TYR A 234 -17.17 -0.81 16.79
N SER A 235 -17.28 0.41 17.26
CA SER A 235 -17.42 1.62 16.45
C SER A 235 -16.46 2.68 16.98
N MET A 236 -15.49 3.07 16.17
CA MET A 236 -14.57 4.15 16.50
C MET A 236 -15.33 5.49 16.63
N VAL A 237 -16.31 5.73 15.75
CA VAL A 237 -17.16 6.93 15.78
C VAL A 237 -17.89 7.04 17.13
N LYS A 238 -18.48 5.95 17.64
CA LYS A 238 -19.13 5.93 18.94
C LYS A 238 -18.12 6.12 20.09
N ALA A 239 -16.96 5.49 19.99
CA ALA A 239 -15.91 5.56 21.03
C ALA A 239 -15.39 6.99 21.24
N ILE A 240 -15.35 7.83 20.20
CA ILE A 240 -14.89 9.22 20.29
C ILE A 240 -16.00 10.25 20.56
N GLY A 241 -17.25 9.81 20.80
CA GLY A 241 -18.35 10.68 21.17
C GLY A 241 -19.38 10.94 20.04
N GLY A 242 -19.40 10.12 19.01
CA GLY A 242 -20.41 10.11 17.96
C GLY A 242 -20.09 10.95 16.73
N THR A 243 -21.06 11.07 15.82
CA THR A 243 -20.89 11.57 14.45
C THR A 243 -20.38 13.02 14.38
N SER A 244 -20.85 13.92 15.23
CA SER A 244 -20.41 15.33 15.24
C SER A 244 -18.94 15.46 15.61
N THR A 245 -18.50 14.73 16.64
CA THR A 245 -17.10 14.68 17.07
C THR A 245 -16.22 14.03 15.99
N ALA A 246 -16.73 12.99 15.32
CA ALA A 246 -16.02 12.31 14.24
C ALA A 246 -15.73 13.25 13.07
N TRP A 247 -16.70 14.04 12.60
CA TRP A 247 -16.46 15.03 11.53
C TRP A 247 -15.40 16.08 11.91
N SER A 248 -15.44 16.57 13.15
CA SER A 248 -14.43 17.51 13.64
C SER A 248 -13.05 16.87 13.71
N ALA A 249 -12.95 15.63 14.22
CA ALA A 249 -11.71 14.88 14.27
C ALA A 249 -11.15 14.62 12.86
N ILE A 250 -11.97 14.17 11.91
CA ILE A 250 -11.57 13.95 10.52
C ILE A 250 -10.99 15.24 9.92
N ALA A 251 -11.66 16.37 10.06
CA ALA A 251 -11.20 17.63 9.53
C ALA A 251 -9.82 18.02 10.09
N ILE A 252 -9.64 17.94 11.41
CA ILE A 252 -8.37 18.27 12.08
C ILE A 252 -7.25 17.32 11.64
N LEU A 253 -7.51 16.00 11.66
CA LEU A 253 -6.52 14.98 11.33
C LEU A 253 -6.10 15.07 9.86
N LEU A 254 -7.05 15.30 8.93
CA LEU A 254 -6.73 15.49 7.51
C LEU A 254 -5.93 16.77 7.28
N LEU A 255 -6.29 17.87 7.93
CA LEU A 255 -5.51 19.12 7.81
C LEU A 255 -4.07 18.93 8.28
N LEU A 256 -3.86 18.27 9.42
CA LEU A 256 -2.54 17.97 9.95
C LEU A 256 -1.77 17.01 9.02
N ALA A 257 -2.40 15.94 8.55
CA ALA A 257 -1.80 14.99 7.63
C ALA A 257 -1.37 15.67 6.31
N VAL A 258 -2.26 16.47 5.71
CA VAL A 258 -1.97 17.22 4.49
C VAL A 258 -0.83 18.22 4.72
N ALA A 259 -0.83 18.96 5.84
CA ALA A 259 0.23 19.92 6.16
C ALA A 259 1.59 19.23 6.28
N VAL A 260 1.66 18.09 6.99
CA VAL A 260 2.91 17.31 7.14
C VAL A 260 3.38 16.76 5.80
N LEU A 261 2.48 16.17 5.01
CA LEU A 261 2.84 15.59 3.70
C LEU A 261 3.21 16.68 2.69
N TRP A 262 2.54 17.82 2.73
CA TRP A 262 2.88 18.97 1.91
C TRP A 262 4.28 19.52 2.25
N TRP A 263 4.56 19.71 3.55
CA TRP A 263 5.88 20.07 4.02
C TRP A 263 6.94 19.05 3.56
N TYR A 264 6.67 17.77 3.75
CA TYR A 264 7.55 16.69 3.32
C TYR A 264 7.78 16.70 1.79
N ALA A 265 6.76 16.99 1.00
CA ALA A 265 6.85 17.04 -0.46
C ALA A 265 7.63 18.26 -0.99
N ILE A 266 7.57 19.41 -0.34
CA ILE A 266 8.17 20.66 -0.84
C ILE A 266 9.62 20.85 -0.42
N ASP A 267 9.93 20.58 0.85
CA ASP A 267 11.18 21.03 1.49
C ASP A 267 12.46 20.48 0.82
N SER A 268 12.37 19.39 0.12
CA SER A 268 13.49 18.76 -0.58
C SER A 268 13.79 19.31 -1.98
N ARG A 269 12.96 20.22 -2.51
CA ARG A 269 13.31 20.91 -3.77
C ARG A 269 14.53 21.83 -3.62
N LYS A 270 14.84 22.24 -2.40
CA LYS A 270 16.01 23.10 -2.10
C LYS A 270 17.34 22.35 -2.12
N GLU A 271 17.33 21.02 -1.93
CA GLU A 271 18.56 20.20 -1.86
C GLU A 271 19.01 19.65 -3.22
N SER A 272 18.22 19.81 -4.29
CA SER A 272 18.50 19.22 -5.60
C SER A 272 19.08 20.16 -6.64
N ILE A 273 19.47 21.40 -6.28
CA ILE A 273 20.24 22.29 -7.16
C ILE A 273 21.72 21.98 -6.94
N PRO A 274 22.41 21.34 -7.91
CA PRO A 274 23.85 21.13 -7.79
C PRO A 274 24.53 22.49 -7.76
N GLN A 275 25.36 22.74 -6.76
CA GLN A 275 26.22 23.93 -6.68
C GLN A 275 27.28 24.03 -7.80
N SER A 276 27.24 23.17 -8.80
CA SER A 276 28.15 23.14 -9.94
C SER A 276 27.80 24.10 -11.08
N ALA A 277 26.70 24.88 -10.96
CA ALA A 277 26.32 25.83 -12.02
C ALA A 277 26.87 27.27 -11.81
N THR A 278 27.69 27.52 -10.76
CA THR A 278 28.23 28.85 -10.46
C THR A 278 29.72 29.02 -10.73
N TYR A 279 30.37 28.08 -11.40
CA TYR A 279 31.77 28.25 -11.80
C TYR A 279 31.92 28.12 -13.32
N THR A 280 31.59 29.16 -14.08
CA THR A 280 32.25 29.51 -15.36
C THR A 280 31.76 30.90 -15.85
N GLU A 281 32.06 31.92 -15.11
CA GLU A 281 32.13 33.31 -15.62
C GLU A 281 33.22 34.07 -14.87
N ASN A 282 34.46 33.69 -15.07
CA ASN A 282 35.62 34.59 -14.89
C ASN A 282 36.85 33.83 -15.42
N GLY A 283 37.20 34.09 -16.66
CA GLY A 283 38.47 33.56 -17.22
C GLY A 283 38.64 33.72 -18.71
N SER A 284 38.35 34.93 -19.24
CA SER A 284 38.92 35.33 -20.53
C SER A 284 38.99 36.83 -20.63
N GLN A 285 39.85 37.45 -19.81
CA GLN A 285 40.50 38.73 -20.14
C GLN A 285 41.96 38.55 -19.82
N GLY A 286 42.81 38.57 -20.84
CA GLY A 286 44.26 38.75 -20.71
C GLY A 286 45.06 37.81 -21.59
N ALA A 287 45.43 38.28 -22.75
CA ALA A 287 46.76 38.29 -23.35
C ALA A 287 46.72 38.15 -24.89
N LEU A 288 46.98 39.30 -25.51
CA LEU A 288 47.73 39.59 -26.76
C LEU A 288 47.53 38.66 -27.95
#